data_c09363203187e7e5aac286b88261d3d1
#
_entry.id   c09363203187e7e5aac286b88261d3d1
#
_cell.length_a   1.000
_cell.length_b   1.000
_cell.length_c   1.000
_cell.angle_alpha   90.00
_cell.angle_beta   90.00
_cell.angle_gamma   90.00
#
_symmetry.space_group_name_H-M   'P 1'
#
loop_
_entity.id
_entity.type
_entity.pdbx_description
1 polymer ?
#
loop_
_entity_poly.entity_id
_entity_poly.type
_entity_poly.pdbx_seq_one_letter_code
_entity_poly.pdbx_strand_id
1 'polypeptide(L)'
;MKNLKPLAQIMLCTLFPLSGAVFAQDPMSMSGHDMSTSGSGSSMKNMGDMPGMAGMPGMDKTVSKPAPATQPAPPVGSLPSSDGSAGKSYAAYGIDMDGMHMEDDPLIAKLLLDKLEYVHGKRDSMVWDGRFRFGRDLNQLWIRSEGQRAKGKIQDAEAELLWGHTFSPFWTAMTGVRHDFGTGPSRDWAALGIQGLAPYKFDVEATAYVGSSGRTALKLKASYDLLLTQRLILSPEVDANLYSKNDSARGVGAGLSDASLGVRLRYEIRREFAPYIGFNAVQKYGKTADFSRAEGAPTHDFQLVTGVRIWF
;
A
#
# COMPACT_ATOMS: atom_id res chain seq x y z
N MET A 1 -1.93 -2.75 57.03
CA MET A 1 -1.03 -3.89 56.94
C MET A 1 -1.68 -4.96 56.09
N LYS A 2 -1.35 -5.07 54.84
CA LYS A 2 -1.46 -6.27 54.00
C LYS A 2 -0.85 -5.92 52.64
N ASN A 3 0.38 -6.40 52.43
CA ASN A 3 1.13 -6.29 51.17
C ASN A 3 0.48 -7.20 50.12
N LEU A 4 -0.05 -6.60 49.06
CA LEU A 4 -0.34 -7.32 47.83
C LEU A 4 0.82 -7.03 46.86
N LYS A 5 1.63 -8.03 46.60
CA LYS A 5 2.62 -8.05 45.54
C LYS A 5 1.86 -8.28 44.23
N PRO A 6 2.08 -7.46 43.18
CA PRO A 6 1.60 -7.83 41.85
C PRO A 6 2.53 -8.91 41.27
N LEU A 7 1.94 -10.01 40.84
CA LEU A 7 2.58 -11.01 40.00
C LEU A 7 2.96 -10.35 38.65
N ALA A 8 4.24 -10.13 38.48
CA ALA A 8 4.80 -9.85 37.18
C ALA A 8 4.86 -11.18 36.38
N GLN A 9 3.88 -11.41 35.55
CA GLN A 9 3.91 -12.50 34.60
C GLN A 9 4.82 -12.08 33.41
N ILE A 10 6.03 -12.60 33.46
CA ILE A 10 7.01 -12.47 32.37
C ILE A 10 6.50 -13.31 31.20
N MET A 11 5.93 -12.65 30.19
CA MET A 11 5.64 -13.29 28.91
C MET A 11 6.95 -13.35 28.12
N LEU A 12 7.62 -14.47 28.22
CA LEU A 12 8.81 -14.84 27.49
C LEU A 12 8.38 -15.08 26.02
N CYS A 13 8.57 -14.08 25.15
CA CYS A 13 8.49 -14.29 23.71
C CYS A 13 9.68 -15.15 23.30
N THR A 14 9.47 -16.44 23.20
CA THR A 14 10.38 -17.36 22.52
C THR A 14 10.38 -17.04 21.03
N LEU A 15 11.47 -16.47 20.55
CA LEU A 15 11.81 -16.44 19.15
C LEU A 15 11.94 -17.88 18.67
N PHE A 16 10.96 -18.32 17.88
CA PHE A 16 11.09 -19.52 17.08
C PHE A 16 12.10 -19.24 15.97
N PRO A 17 13.18 -20.02 15.85
CA PRO A 17 13.97 -20.00 14.64
C PRO A 17 13.11 -20.62 13.53
N LEU A 18 12.79 -19.86 12.49
CA LEU A 18 12.27 -20.38 11.24
C LEU A 18 13.38 -21.22 10.59
N SER A 19 13.43 -22.49 10.92
CA SER A 19 14.14 -23.47 10.13
C SER A 19 13.40 -23.58 8.80
N GLY A 20 13.99 -23.04 7.74
CA GLY A 20 13.51 -23.20 6.39
C GLY A 20 13.50 -24.66 5.99
N ALA A 21 12.35 -25.30 5.99
CA ALA A 21 12.12 -26.51 5.23
C ALA A 21 12.04 -26.11 3.76
N VAL A 22 13.13 -26.28 3.05
CA VAL A 22 13.17 -26.26 1.60
C VAL A 22 12.40 -27.50 1.14
N PHE A 23 11.15 -27.33 0.76
CA PHE A 23 10.46 -28.33 -0.04
C PHE A 23 11.00 -28.20 -1.46
N ALA A 24 11.88 -29.11 -1.82
CA ALA A 24 12.23 -29.38 -3.20
C ALA A 24 10.93 -29.83 -3.90
N GLN A 25 10.35 -28.97 -4.72
CA GLN A 25 9.34 -29.38 -5.68
C GLN A 25 10.10 -30.05 -6.83
N ASP A 26 9.81 -31.34 -7.02
CA ASP A 26 10.21 -32.06 -8.21
C ASP A 26 9.68 -31.34 -9.45
N PRO A 27 10.48 -31.16 -10.50
CA PRO A 27 10.00 -30.63 -11.75
C PRO A 27 9.03 -31.63 -12.37
N MET A 28 7.74 -31.31 -12.40
CA MET A 28 6.80 -32.03 -13.23
C MET A 28 7.29 -31.98 -14.68
N SER A 29 7.74 -33.14 -15.16
CA SER A 29 8.03 -33.37 -16.55
C SER A 29 6.73 -33.24 -17.33
N MET A 30 6.56 -32.11 -18.01
CA MET A 30 5.57 -32.00 -19.08
C MET A 30 6.09 -32.85 -20.24
N SER A 31 5.56 -34.05 -20.39
CA SER A 31 5.69 -34.82 -21.62
C SER A 31 5.06 -34.03 -22.75
N GLY A 32 5.90 -33.68 -23.73
CA GLY A 32 5.48 -32.99 -24.94
C GLY A 32 4.42 -33.83 -25.67
N HIS A 33 3.26 -33.26 -25.88
CA HIS A 33 2.34 -33.72 -26.90
C HIS A 33 2.81 -33.15 -28.24
N ASP A 34 3.48 -34.01 -29.01
CA ASP A 34 3.72 -33.81 -30.43
C ASP A 34 2.36 -33.64 -31.14
N MET A 35 2.05 -32.42 -31.55
CA MET A 35 1.01 -32.17 -32.54
C MET A 35 1.56 -32.44 -33.92
N SER A 36 1.57 -33.71 -34.32
CA SER A 36 1.70 -34.07 -35.70
C SER A 36 0.39 -33.77 -36.42
N THR A 37 0.47 -32.80 -37.32
CA THR A 37 -0.54 -32.51 -38.33
C THR A 37 -0.72 -33.72 -39.24
N SER A 38 -1.82 -34.44 -39.07
CA SER A 38 -2.35 -35.26 -40.15
C SER A 38 -3.75 -34.76 -40.49
N GLY A 39 -3.83 -34.15 -41.68
CA GLY A 39 -5.10 -33.74 -42.24
C GLY A 39 -5.99 -34.95 -42.55
N SER A 40 -7.22 -34.90 -42.11
CA SER A 40 -8.32 -35.55 -42.81
C SER A 40 -9.58 -34.71 -42.60
N GLY A 41 -10.00 -34.09 -43.70
CA GLY A 41 -11.27 -33.42 -43.78
C GLY A 41 -12.39 -34.39 -43.58
N SER A 42 -13.10 -34.26 -42.50
CA SER A 42 -14.44 -34.85 -42.34
C SER A 42 -15.47 -33.75 -42.47
N SER A 43 -16.07 -33.74 -43.65
CA SER A 43 -17.29 -33.03 -43.98
C SER A 43 -18.36 -33.29 -42.92
N MET A 44 -18.77 -32.24 -42.21
CA MET A 44 -20.01 -32.26 -41.42
C MET A 44 -21.22 -32.25 -42.36
N LYS A 45 -21.55 -33.41 -42.92
CA LYS A 45 -22.86 -33.69 -43.52
C LYS A 45 -23.68 -34.46 -42.45
N ASN A 46 -24.89 -33.93 -42.27
CA ASN A 46 -25.99 -34.48 -41.49
C ASN A 46 -25.99 -34.16 -39.96
N MET A 47 -26.44 -32.95 -39.66
CA MET A 47 -27.12 -32.63 -38.38
C MET A 47 -28.66 -32.80 -38.52
N GLY A 48 -29.12 -33.81 -39.28
CA GLY A 48 -30.55 -34.01 -39.56
C GLY A 48 -31.22 -35.18 -38.81
N ASP A 49 -30.44 -36.07 -38.21
CA ASP A 49 -30.98 -37.27 -37.56
C ASP A 49 -30.61 -37.31 -36.07
N MET A 50 -31.14 -36.41 -35.29
CA MET A 50 -31.33 -36.65 -33.85
C MET A 50 -32.77 -37.09 -33.60
N PRO A 51 -33.00 -38.32 -33.13
CA PRO A 51 -34.32 -38.80 -32.76
C PRO A 51 -34.75 -38.02 -31.48
N GLY A 52 -35.74 -37.16 -31.61
CA GLY A 52 -36.29 -36.44 -30.46
C GLY A 52 -36.71 -34.99 -30.70
N MET A 53 -36.48 -34.38 -31.87
CA MET A 53 -36.87 -33.01 -32.16
C MET A 53 -38.10 -32.87 -33.10
N ALA A 54 -38.91 -33.90 -33.24
CA ALA A 54 -40.17 -33.84 -33.94
C ALA A 54 -41.30 -33.56 -32.94
N GLY A 55 -41.54 -32.28 -32.64
CA GLY A 55 -42.65 -31.96 -31.75
C GLY A 55 -42.71 -30.55 -31.14
N MET A 56 -41.98 -29.58 -31.63
CA MET A 56 -42.22 -28.18 -31.24
C MET A 56 -43.15 -27.49 -32.25
N PRO A 57 -44.35 -27.09 -31.85
CA PRO A 57 -45.25 -26.30 -32.73
C PRO A 57 -44.72 -24.87 -32.76
N GLY A 58 -44.36 -24.38 -33.95
CA GLY A 58 -44.03 -22.97 -34.15
C GLY A 58 -42.84 -22.63 -35.03
N MET A 59 -42.16 -23.61 -35.66
CA MET A 59 -41.14 -23.29 -36.67
C MET A 59 -41.73 -23.48 -38.07
N ASP A 60 -42.31 -22.43 -38.58
CA ASP A 60 -42.67 -22.33 -40.01
C ASP A 60 -41.36 -22.35 -40.85
N LYS A 61 -41.28 -23.33 -41.76
CA LYS A 61 -40.24 -23.44 -42.76
C LYS A 61 -40.40 -22.40 -43.85
N THR A 62 -40.18 -21.12 -43.56
CA THR A 62 -39.94 -20.15 -44.62
C THR A 62 -38.43 -20.08 -44.87
N VAL A 63 -38.04 -20.82 -45.88
CA VAL A 63 -36.74 -20.72 -46.50
C VAL A 63 -36.61 -19.32 -47.10
N SER A 64 -36.04 -18.39 -46.32
CA SER A 64 -35.61 -17.09 -46.86
C SER A 64 -34.43 -17.31 -47.75
N LYS A 65 -34.60 -17.00 -49.03
CA LYS A 65 -33.55 -16.94 -50.06
C LYS A 65 -32.39 -16.12 -49.53
N PRO A 66 -31.15 -16.61 -49.58
CA PRO A 66 -29.97 -15.83 -49.14
C PRO A 66 -29.91 -14.54 -49.98
N ALA A 67 -29.90 -13.41 -49.30
CA ALA A 67 -29.58 -12.14 -49.94
C ALA A 67 -28.15 -12.22 -50.52
N PRO A 68 -27.85 -11.64 -51.69
CA PRO A 68 -26.54 -11.65 -52.27
C PRO A 68 -25.57 -10.94 -51.31
N ALA A 69 -24.53 -11.63 -50.91
CA ALA A 69 -23.45 -11.09 -50.12
C ALA A 69 -22.70 -10.02 -50.93
N THR A 70 -22.96 -8.75 -50.67
CA THR A 70 -22.37 -7.61 -51.37
C THR A 70 -21.33 -6.87 -50.48
N GLN A 71 -20.71 -7.55 -49.55
CA GLN A 71 -19.51 -7.00 -48.93
C GLN A 71 -18.41 -8.06 -48.92
N PRO A 72 -17.27 -7.81 -49.55
CA PRO A 72 -16.10 -8.66 -49.37
C PRO A 72 -15.73 -8.65 -47.90
N ALA A 73 -15.51 -9.84 -47.32
CA ALA A 73 -14.98 -9.95 -45.99
C ALA A 73 -13.67 -9.16 -45.89
N PRO A 74 -13.45 -8.39 -44.82
CA PRO A 74 -12.20 -7.68 -44.66
C PRO A 74 -11.03 -8.69 -44.68
N PRO A 75 -9.88 -8.33 -45.28
CA PRO A 75 -8.74 -9.23 -45.39
C PRO A 75 -8.31 -9.66 -43.99
N VAL A 76 -8.38 -10.95 -43.70
CA VAL A 76 -7.86 -11.57 -42.52
C VAL A 76 -6.35 -11.41 -42.53
N GLY A 77 -5.79 -10.42 -41.86
CA GLY A 77 -4.33 -10.37 -41.80
C GLY A 77 -3.64 -9.06 -41.47
N SER A 78 -4.30 -7.96 -41.27
CA SER A 78 -3.62 -6.77 -40.76
C SER A 78 -4.15 -6.39 -39.39
N LEU A 79 -3.45 -6.87 -38.34
CA LEU A 79 -3.57 -6.25 -37.05
C LEU A 79 -3.15 -4.78 -37.19
N PRO A 80 -3.93 -3.83 -36.66
CA PRO A 80 -3.53 -2.43 -36.68
C PRO A 80 -2.17 -2.29 -35.97
N SER A 81 -1.27 -1.56 -36.61
CA SER A 81 0.03 -1.27 -36.02
C SER A 81 -0.13 -0.51 -34.69
N SER A 82 0.61 -0.93 -33.69
CA SER A 82 0.58 -0.38 -32.32
C SER A 82 1.24 1.00 -32.19
N ASP A 83 1.47 1.71 -33.30
CA ASP A 83 2.23 2.97 -33.34
C ASP A 83 1.38 4.24 -33.16
N GLY A 84 0.14 4.11 -32.72
CA GLY A 84 -0.72 5.28 -32.48
C GLY A 84 -1.21 6.01 -33.75
N SER A 85 -0.73 5.65 -34.93
CA SER A 85 -1.24 6.18 -36.19
C SER A 85 -2.49 5.45 -36.71
N ALA A 86 -2.98 4.51 -35.88
CA ALA A 86 -4.09 3.62 -36.22
C ALA A 86 -5.48 4.29 -36.18
N GLY A 87 -5.59 5.57 -35.84
CA GLY A 87 -6.87 6.30 -35.85
C GLY A 87 -7.63 6.24 -37.18
N LYS A 88 -6.92 6.05 -38.29
CA LYS A 88 -7.55 5.89 -39.61
C LYS A 88 -8.09 4.48 -39.88
N SER A 89 -7.56 3.45 -39.23
CA SER A 89 -8.00 2.07 -39.45
C SER A 89 -9.30 1.73 -38.73
N TYR A 90 -9.54 2.33 -37.56
CA TYR A 90 -10.78 2.14 -36.82
C TYR A 90 -11.98 2.87 -37.41
N ALA A 91 -11.75 4.00 -38.10
CA ALA A 91 -12.77 4.69 -38.87
C ALA A 91 -13.34 3.83 -40.02
N ALA A 92 -12.56 2.89 -40.56
CA ALA A 92 -13.03 1.92 -41.56
C ALA A 92 -14.04 0.92 -41.00
N TYR A 93 -14.09 0.75 -39.69
CA TYR A 93 -15.06 -0.09 -38.97
C TYR A 93 -16.21 0.72 -38.32
N GLY A 94 -16.31 2.01 -38.64
CA GLY A 94 -17.33 2.90 -38.07
C GLY A 94 -17.12 3.25 -36.59
N ILE A 95 -15.91 3.02 -36.06
CA ILE A 95 -15.53 3.38 -34.71
C ILE A 95 -14.86 4.74 -34.76
N ASP A 96 -15.57 5.77 -34.34
CA ASP A 96 -15.01 7.12 -34.19
C ASP A 96 -14.19 7.16 -32.91
N MET A 97 -12.85 7.16 -33.04
CA MET A 97 -11.92 7.27 -31.94
C MET A 97 -11.55 8.73 -31.60
N ASP A 98 -11.95 9.69 -32.42
CA ASP A 98 -11.62 11.11 -32.21
C ASP A 98 -12.33 11.70 -30.97
N GLY A 99 -13.36 11.02 -30.46
CA GLY A 99 -14.05 11.37 -29.21
C GLY A 99 -13.54 10.65 -27.96
N MET A 100 -12.66 9.65 -28.09
CA MET A 100 -12.07 8.93 -26.97
C MET A 100 -10.76 9.58 -26.55
N HIS A 101 -10.84 10.74 -25.93
CA HIS A 101 -9.69 11.29 -25.17
C HIS A 101 -9.47 10.44 -23.93
N MET A 102 -8.71 9.35 -24.04
CA MET A 102 -8.13 8.71 -22.87
C MET A 102 -7.02 9.62 -22.37
N GLU A 103 -7.30 10.35 -21.29
CA GLU A 103 -6.21 10.99 -20.52
C GLU A 103 -5.44 9.87 -19.81
N ASP A 104 -4.39 9.39 -20.47
CA ASP A 104 -3.55 8.31 -19.96
C ASP A 104 -2.70 8.73 -18.75
N ASP A 105 -2.67 10.03 -18.43
CA ASP A 105 -1.88 10.58 -17.31
C ASP A 105 -2.65 11.72 -16.60
N PRO A 106 -3.73 11.38 -15.87
CA PRO A 106 -4.55 12.37 -15.18
C PRO A 106 -3.80 13.04 -14.04
N LEU A 107 -4.10 14.32 -13.80
CA LEU A 107 -3.63 15.03 -12.63
C LEU A 107 -4.45 14.61 -11.42
N ILE A 108 -3.81 14.04 -10.41
CA ILE A 108 -4.44 13.51 -9.21
C ILE A 108 -4.07 14.37 -7.99
N ALA A 109 -5.07 14.76 -7.21
CA ALA A 109 -4.89 15.33 -5.88
C ALA A 109 -5.54 14.40 -4.85
N LYS A 110 -4.80 13.98 -3.83
CA LYS A 110 -5.31 13.11 -2.77
C LYS A 110 -4.83 13.59 -1.41
N LEU A 111 -5.77 13.78 -0.50
CA LEU A 111 -5.50 14.04 0.92
C LEU A 111 -5.84 12.78 1.72
N LEU A 112 -4.90 12.31 2.53
CA LEU A 112 -5.09 11.22 3.47
C LEU A 112 -4.71 11.71 4.87
N LEU A 113 -5.65 11.68 5.80
CA LEU A 113 -5.41 11.74 7.23
C LEU A 113 -5.42 10.29 7.74
N ASP A 114 -4.24 9.68 7.78
CA ASP A 114 -4.10 8.27 8.12
C ASP A 114 -4.33 8.03 9.60
N LYS A 115 -3.81 8.94 10.43
CA LYS A 115 -3.99 8.91 11.88
C LYS A 115 -4.50 10.26 12.37
N LEU A 116 -5.61 10.26 13.04
CA LEU A 116 -6.06 11.31 13.95
C LEU A 116 -6.52 10.59 15.20
N GLU A 117 -5.57 10.35 16.12
CA GLU A 117 -5.70 9.44 17.25
C GLU A 117 -5.69 10.17 18.57
N TYR A 118 -6.55 9.75 19.48
CA TYR A 118 -6.39 9.94 20.91
C TYR A 118 -5.71 8.69 21.48
N VAL A 119 -4.57 8.91 22.08
CA VAL A 119 -3.72 7.88 22.67
C VAL A 119 -3.86 7.92 24.17
N HIS A 120 -4.37 6.83 24.76
CA HIS A 120 -4.48 6.64 26.19
C HIS A 120 -3.39 5.67 26.66
N GLY A 121 -2.50 6.15 27.52
CA GLY A 121 -1.36 5.40 28.01
C GLY A 121 -0.85 5.97 29.33
N LYS A 122 0.45 5.85 29.59
CA LYS A 122 1.07 6.50 30.76
C LYS A 122 0.96 8.03 30.69
N ARG A 123 0.87 8.57 29.50
CA ARG A 123 0.62 10.00 29.24
C ARG A 123 -0.34 10.10 28.06
N ASP A 124 -1.48 10.71 28.30
CA ASP A 124 -2.46 10.93 27.23
C ASP A 124 -1.92 11.92 26.21
N SER A 125 -2.17 11.64 24.96
CA SER A 125 -1.72 12.46 23.85
C SER A 125 -2.65 12.35 22.64
N MET A 126 -2.51 13.31 21.73
CA MET A 126 -3.15 13.31 20.44
C MET A 126 -2.07 13.16 19.37
N VAL A 127 -2.23 12.22 18.47
CA VAL A 127 -1.29 11.92 17.38
C VAL A 127 -1.99 12.18 16.05
N TRP A 128 -1.24 12.75 15.10
CA TRP A 128 -1.71 12.91 13.73
C TRP A 128 -0.65 12.41 12.74
N ASP A 129 -1.13 11.88 11.62
CA ASP A 129 -0.35 11.55 10.42
C ASP A 129 -1.21 11.93 9.22
N GLY A 130 -0.78 12.96 8.51
CA GLY A 130 -1.46 13.50 7.34
C GLY A 130 -0.54 13.52 6.14
N ARG A 131 -1.08 13.12 4.98
CA ARG A 131 -0.35 13.05 3.72
C ARG A 131 -1.18 13.67 2.60
N PHE A 132 -0.60 14.61 1.89
CA PHE A 132 -1.18 15.17 0.68
C PHE A 132 -0.30 14.81 -0.50
N ARG A 133 -0.91 14.29 -1.56
CA ARG A 133 -0.26 13.93 -2.81
C ARG A 133 -0.88 14.72 -3.94
N PHE A 134 -0.04 15.31 -4.78
CA PHE A 134 -0.45 16.05 -5.95
C PHE A 134 0.50 15.76 -7.11
N GLY A 135 -0.02 15.41 -8.27
CA GLY A 135 0.79 15.15 -9.46
C GLY A 135 0.18 14.13 -10.37
N ARG A 136 1.01 13.64 -11.28
CA ARG A 136 0.69 12.62 -12.27
C ARG A 136 1.24 11.26 -11.81
N ASP A 137 0.94 10.20 -12.53
CA ASP A 137 1.29 8.84 -12.13
C ASP A 137 2.79 8.64 -11.87
N LEU A 138 3.65 9.20 -12.73
CA LEU A 138 5.10 9.05 -12.58
C LEU A 138 5.74 10.07 -11.63
N ASN A 139 5.22 11.30 -11.57
CA ASN A 139 5.84 12.40 -10.82
C ASN A 139 4.82 13.04 -9.89
N GLN A 140 5.11 13.01 -8.62
CA GLN A 140 4.18 13.43 -7.57
C GLN A 140 4.87 14.32 -6.54
N LEU A 141 4.19 15.34 -6.11
CA LEU A 141 4.56 16.14 -4.94
C LEU A 141 3.85 15.56 -3.72
N TRP A 142 4.60 15.31 -2.66
CA TRP A 142 4.08 14.85 -1.39
C TRP A 142 4.34 15.89 -0.31
N ILE A 143 3.30 16.21 0.44
CA ILE A 143 3.39 16.99 1.67
C ILE A 143 2.93 16.06 2.77
N ARG A 144 3.78 15.84 3.78
CA ARG A 144 3.48 14.98 4.93
C ARG A 144 3.64 15.76 6.20
N SER A 145 2.81 15.48 7.18
CA SER A 145 2.94 16.03 8.53
C SER A 145 2.55 14.97 9.54
N GLU A 146 3.47 14.65 10.42
CA GLU A 146 3.24 13.76 11.54
C GLU A 146 3.58 14.48 12.84
N GLY A 147 2.91 14.10 13.93
CA GLY A 147 3.29 14.64 15.22
C GLY A 147 2.41 14.20 16.37
N GLN A 148 2.87 14.59 17.55
CA GLN A 148 2.22 14.28 18.81
C GLN A 148 2.06 15.53 19.67
N ARG A 149 0.86 15.70 20.22
CA ARG A 149 0.53 16.77 21.16
C ARG A 149 0.13 16.16 22.50
N ALA A 150 0.77 16.58 23.58
CA ALA A 150 0.40 16.21 24.94
C ALA A 150 0.35 17.43 25.85
N LYS A 151 -0.59 17.48 26.78
CA LYS A 151 -0.77 18.60 27.72
C LYS A 151 -0.86 19.96 27.02
N GLY A 152 -1.50 20.03 25.85
CA GLY A 152 -1.67 21.27 25.09
C GLY A 152 -0.44 21.77 24.32
N LYS A 153 0.70 21.07 24.40
CA LYS A 153 1.96 21.44 23.69
C LYS A 153 2.32 20.35 22.68
N ILE A 154 2.86 20.80 21.54
CA ILE A 154 3.46 19.90 20.55
C ILE A 154 4.74 19.33 21.18
N GLN A 155 4.78 18.00 21.35
CA GLN A 155 5.92 17.31 21.91
C GLN A 155 6.96 17.06 20.81
N ASP A 156 6.51 16.47 19.75
CA ASP A 156 7.31 16.14 18.58
C ASP A 156 6.44 16.25 17.33
N ALA A 157 6.94 16.91 16.30
CA ALA A 157 6.25 17.03 15.03
C ALA A 157 7.24 17.23 13.89
N GLU A 158 6.87 16.75 12.74
CA GLU A 158 7.63 16.88 11.51
C GLU A 158 6.73 17.29 10.35
N ALA A 159 7.31 18.03 9.43
CA ALA A 159 6.71 18.36 8.15
C ALA A 159 7.71 18.04 7.03
N GLU A 160 7.24 17.35 6.02
CA GLU A 160 8.04 16.93 4.88
C GLU A 160 7.46 17.47 3.58
N LEU A 161 8.35 17.91 2.69
CA LEU A 161 8.03 18.23 1.31
C LEU A 161 8.92 17.35 0.42
N LEU A 162 8.30 16.40 -0.27
CA LEU A 162 9.01 15.39 -1.04
C LEU A 162 8.53 15.38 -2.49
N TRP A 163 9.47 15.20 -3.41
CA TRP A 163 9.17 14.84 -4.78
C TRP A 163 9.33 13.33 -4.93
N GLY A 164 8.28 12.67 -5.42
CA GLY A 164 8.24 11.25 -5.67
C GLY A 164 8.28 10.95 -7.16
N HIS A 165 9.13 10.00 -7.54
CA HIS A 165 9.19 9.44 -8.88
C HIS A 165 8.92 7.94 -8.85
N THR A 166 7.84 7.52 -9.53
CA THR A 166 7.45 6.12 -9.63
C THR A 166 8.29 5.44 -10.71
N PHE A 167 9.23 4.60 -10.31
CA PHE A 167 10.13 3.87 -11.22
C PHE A 167 9.68 2.44 -11.48
N SER A 168 8.69 1.96 -10.75
CA SER A 168 8.10 0.62 -10.89
C SER A 168 6.62 0.68 -10.52
N PRO A 169 5.74 -0.19 -11.02
CA PRO A 169 4.32 -0.22 -10.68
C PRO A 169 4.01 -0.25 -9.18
N PHE A 170 4.97 -0.71 -8.37
CA PHE A 170 4.82 -0.87 -6.93
C PHE A 170 5.77 0.00 -6.10
N TRP A 171 6.70 0.74 -6.73
CA TRP A 171 7.74 1.46 -5.99
C TRP A 171 7.93 2.88 -6.47
N THR A 172 7.98 3.79 -5.51
CA THR A 172 8.24 5.23 -5.72
C THR A 172 9.49 5.62 -4.94
N ALA A 173 10.45 6.23 -5.61
CA ALA A 173 11.59 6.90 -5.00
C ALA A 173 11.19 8.31 -4.59
N MET A 174 11.64 8.77 -3.44
CA MET A 174 11.30 10.07 -2.88
C MET A 174 12.55 10.85 -2.53
N THR A 175 12.55 12.14 -2.79
CA THR A 175 13.61 13.05 -2.36
C THR A 175 13.00 14.38 -1.96
N GLY A 176 13.59 15.05 -0.96
CA GLY A 176 13.07 16.33 -0.52
C GLY A 176 13.67 16.81 0.78
N VAL A 177 12.86 17.51 1.56
CA VAL A 177 13.27 18.12 2.82
C VAL A 177 12.27 17.80 3.92
N ARG A 178 12.80 17.73 5.15
CA ARG A 178 12.02 17.55 6.38
C ARG A 178 12.41 18.62 7.38
N HIS A 179 11.44 19.19 8.06
CA HIS A 179 11.62 20.11 9.17
C HIS A 179 10.99 19.52 10.43
N ASP A 180 11.80 19.37 11.48
CA ASP A 180 11.35 18.91 12.79
C ASP A 180 11.10 20.10 13.71
N PHE A 181 9.98 20.08 14.41
CA PHE A 181 9.61 21.09 15.40
C PHE A 181 8.95 20.46 16.63
N GLY A 182 8.72 21.24 17.68
CA GLY A 182 8.15 20.74 18.93
C GLY A 182 9.04 21.03 20.13
N THR A 183 9.18 20.07 21.06
CA THR A 183 10.04 20.24 22.22
C THR A 183 11.50 20.09 21.83
N GLY A 184 12.31 21.10 22.18
CA GLY A 184 13.72 21.17 21.79
C GLY A 184 13.96 22.00 20.52
N PRO A 185 15.20 22.09 20.06
CA PRO A 185 15.55 22.88 18.88
C PRO A 185 15.02 22.25 17.60
N SER A 186 14.52 23.06 16.67
CA SER A 186 14.14 22.60 15.34
C SER A 186 15.34 22.02 14.57
N ARG A 187 15.08 21.10 13.65
CA ARG A 187 16.09 20.46 12.81
C ARG A 187 15.59 20.39 11.37
N ASP A 188 16.51 20.68 10.44
CA ASP A 188 16.29 20.55 9.01
C ASP A 188 17.07 19.35 8.47
N TRP A 189 16.44 18.60 7.58
CA TRP A 189 17.00 17.40 7.00
C TRP A 189 16.74 17.37 5.49
N ALA A 190 17.71 16.92 4.74
CA ALA A 190 17.48 16.41 3.40
C ALA A 190 16.99 14.97 3.52
N ALA A 191 15.98 14.60 2.74
CA ALA A 191 15.34 13.30 2.76
C ALA A 191 15.56 12.55 1.44
N LEU A 192 15.85 11.27 1.52
CA LEU A 192 15.90 10.33 0.40
C LEU A 192 15.25 9.03 0.84
N GLY A 193 14.23 8.59 0.14
CA GLY A 193 13.47 7.42 0.55
C GLY A 193 12.90 6.62 -0.61
N ILE A 194 12.39 5.47 -0.25
CA ILE A 194 11.57 4.62 -1.11
C ILE A 194 10.30 4.25 -0.36
N GLN A 195 9.20 4.22 -1.08
CA GLN A 195 7.96 3.65 -0.56
C GLN A 195 7.33 2.78 -1.61
N GLY A 196 6.62 1.74 -1.17
CA GLY A 196 5.91 0.89 -2.10
C GLY A 196 5.30 -0.34 -1.49
N LEU A 197 4.69 -1.13 -2.36
CA LEU A 197 4.01 -2.36 -2.00
C LEU A 197 4.97 -3.53 -2.22
N ALA A 198 5.46 -4.10 -1.12
CA ALA A 198 6.28 -5.31 -1.13
C ALA A 198 5.42 -6.56 -1.42
N PRO A 199 6.04 -7.72 -1.75
CA PRO A 199 5.33 -8.98 -1.91
C PRO A 199 4.37 -9.25 -0.76
N TYR A 200 3.25 -9.93 -1.05
CA TYR A 200 2.16 -10.18 -0.10
C TYR A 200 1.40 -8.92 0.36
N LYS A 201 1.52 -7.78 -0.36
CA LYS A 201 0.82 -6.51 -0.09
C LYS A 201 1.23 -5.82 1.22
N PHE A 202 2.48 -5.99 1.65
CA PHE A 202 3.05 -5.14 2.69
C PHE A 202 3.31 -3.75 2.14
N ASP A 203 2.75 -2.73 2.77
CA ASP A 203 3.15 -1.34 2.53
C ASP A 203 4.43 -1.06 3.31
N VAL A 204 5.49 -0.69 2.61
CA VAL A 204 6.82 -0.46 3.19
C VAL A 204 7.31 0.92 2.81
N GLU A 205 7.82 1.62 3.80
CA GLU A 205 8.47 2.92 3.64
C GLU A 205 9.82 2.91 4.36
N ALA A 206 10.86 3.34 3.66
CA ALA A 206 12.19 3.52 4.21
C ALA A 206 12.74 4.86 3.75
N THR A 207 12.98 5.79 4.70
CA THR A 207 13.47 7.13 4.40
C THR A 207 14.73 7.42 5.23
N ALA A 208 15.81 7.75 4.54
CA ALA A 208 17.06 8.21 5.11
C ALA A 208 17.09 9.75 5.12
N TYR A 209 17.60 10.31 6.19
CA TYR A 209 17.68 11.75 6.38
C TYR A 209 19.14 12.15 6.66
N VAL A 210 19.53 13.27 6.08
CA VAL A 210 20.85 13.88 6.32
C VAL A 210 20.62 15.31 6.81
N GLY A 211 21.04 15.59 8.03
CA GLY A 211 20.86 16.87 8.67
C GLY A 211 22.18 17.62 8.85
N SER A 212 22.07 18.82 9.43
CA SER A 212 23.22 19.66 9.77
C SER A 212 24.18 18.95 10.72
N SER A 213 25.45 19.30 10.68
CA SER A 213 26.53 18.74 11.54
C SER A 213 26.76 17.23 11.33
N GLY A 214 26.46 16.73 10.14
CA GLY A 214 26.67 15.30 9.79
C GLY A 214 25.81 14.34 10.63
N ARG A 215 24.63 14.76 11.05
CA ARG A 215 23.61 13.87 11.61
C ARG A 215 22.93 13.12 10.49
N THR A 216 22.71 11.84 10.69
CA THR A 216 21.87 11.04 9.79
C THR A 216 20.82 10.31 10.60
N ALA A 217 19.68 10.06 9.98
CA ALA A 217 18.60 9.27 10.55
C ALA A 217 18.02 8.33 9.49
N LEU A 218 17.40 7.25 9.95
CA LEU A 218 16.66 6.31 9.10
C LEU A 218 15.33 6.03 9.78
N LYS A 219 14.23 6.23 9.05
CA LYS A 219 12.87 5.92 9.47
C LYS A 219 12.37 4.77 8.62
N LEU A 220 11.90 3.74 9.27
CA LEU A 220 11.34 2.55 8.66
C LEU A 220 9.90 2.39 9.13
N LYS A 221 8.98 2.21 8.20
CA LYS A 221 7.57 1.87 8.47
C LYS A 221 7.19 0.67 7.63
N ALA A 222 6.43 -0.23 8.23
CA ALA A 222 5.81 -1.34 7.51
C ALA A 222 4.40 -1.57 8.05
N SER A 223 3.43 -1.72 7.16
CA SER A 223 2.05 -2.01 7.54
C SER A 223 1.42 -3.04 6.61
N TYR A 224 0.38 -3.68 7.10
CA TYR A 224 -0.37 -4.67 6.34
C TYR A 224 -1.86 -4.53 6.65
N ASP A 225 -2.71 -4.52 5.62
CA ASP A 225 -4.16 -4.47 5.79
C ASP A 225 -4.77 -5.86 5.61
N LEU A 226 -5.23 -6.46 6.71
CA LEU A 226 -5.90 -7.75 6.76
C LEU A 226 -7.41 -7.53 6.73
N LEU A 227 -8.05 -7.84 5.62
CA LEU A 227 -9.49 -7.72 5.48
C LEU A 227 -10.18 -8.90 6.18
N LEU A 228 -10.70 -8.68 7.39
CA LEU A 228 -11.51 -9.67 8.11
C LEU A 228 -12.90 -9.80 7.49
N THR A 229 -13.45 -8.67 7.04
CA THR A 229 -14.65 -8.58 6.23
C THR A 229 -14.47 -7.49 5.18
N GLN A 230 -15.45 -7.23 4.33
CA GLN A 230 -15.38 -6.13 3.35
C GLN A 230 -15.26 -4.73 3.98
N ARG A 231 -15.57 -4.57 5.26
CA ARG A 231 -15.56 -3.29 5.98
C ARG A 231 -14.73 -3.31 7.25
N LEU A 232 -14.39 -4.48 7.77
CA LEU A 232 -13.60 -4.62 8.99
C LEU A 232 -12.19 -5.05 8.61
N ILE A 233 -11.24 -4.20 8.91
CA ILE A 233 -9.84 -4.33 8.51
C ILE A 233 -8.97 -4.30 9.75
N LEU A 234 -8.11 -5.30 9.88
CA LEU A 234 -7.08 -5.34 10.91
C LEU A 234 -5.76 -4.88 10.29
N SER A 235 -5.19 -3.81 10.85
CA SER A 235 -3.98 -3.17 10.31
C SER A 235 -2.84 -3.26 11.35
N PRO A 236 -2.00 -4.31 11.33
CA PRO A 236 -0.73 -4.29 12.04
C PRO A 236 0.24 -3.31 11.36
N GLU A 237 1.02 -2.61 12.20
CA GLU A 237 2.01 -1.61 11.77
C GLU A 237 3.25 -1.70 12.66
N VAL A 238 4.42 -1.56 12.06
CA VAL A 238 5.71 -1.49 12.74
C VAL A 238 6.42 -0.24 12.27
N ASP A 239 6.92 0.55 13.22
CA ASP A 239 7.75 1.72 12.97
C ASP A 239 9.08 1.55 13.72
N ALA A 240 10.16 2.04 13.12
CA ALA A 240 11.47 2.09 13.76
C ALA A 240 12.24 3.33 13.32
N ASN A 241 12.85 4.01 14.30
CA ASN A 241 13.68 5.20 14.08
C ASN A 241 15.10 4.95 14.55
N LEU A 242 16.06 5.21 13.66
CA LEU A 242 17.49 5.07 13.92
C LEU A 242 18.18 6.40 13.69
N TYR A 243 19.14 6.74 14.56
CA TYR A 243 19.94 7.96 14.44
C TYR A 243 21.42 7.65 14.57
N SER A 244 22.26 8.39 13.83
CA SER A 244 23.71 8.18 13.87
C SER A 244 24.39 8.84 15.07
N LYS A 245 23.80 9.91 15.61
CA LYS A 245 24.39 10.71 16.69
C LYS A 245 23.39 10.99 17.81
N ASN A 246 23.90 11.12 19.03
CA ASN A 246 23.09 11.56 20.16
C ASN A 246 22.69 13.03 19.99
N ASP A 247 21.44 13.35 20.26
CA ASP A 247 20.90 14.71 20.38
C ASP A 247 20.16 14.84 21.73
N SER A 248 20.93 15.17 22.79
CA SER A 248 20.37 15.29 24.13
C SER A 248 19.32 16.41 24.23
N ALA A 249 19.42 17.46 23.38
CA ALA A 249 18.46 18.56 23.38
C ALA A 249 17.08 18.12 22.85
N ARG A 250 16.99 17.04 22.13
CA ARG A 250 15.74 16.41 21.67
C ARG A 250 15.46 15.07 22.36
N GLY A 251 16.31 14.63 23.27
CA GLY A 251 16.17 13.35 23.96
C GLY A 251 16.38 12.13 23.08
N VAL A 252 17.12 12.25 21.97
CA VAL A 252 17.34 11.20 20.98
C VAL A 252 18.75 10.63 21.09
N GLY A 253 18.88 9.32 21.16
CA GLY A 253 20.14 8.60 21.23
C GLY A 253 20.59 8.01 19.89
N ALA A 254 21.88 7.77 19.73
CA ALA A 254 22.44 7.09 18.56
C ALA A 254 22.07 5.59 18.55
N GLY A 255 21.98 5.03 17.35
CA GLY A 255 21.53 3.67 17.10
C GLY A 255 20.01 3.60 16.93
N LEU A 256 19.41 2.47 17.24
CA LEU A 256 17.95 2.32 17.32
C LEU A 256 17.44 3.18 18.48
N SER A 257 16.69 4.23 18.15
CA SER A 257 16.15 5.18 19.13
C SER A 257 14.88 4.64 19.75
N ASP A 258 13.94 4.30 18.90
CA ASP A 258 12.65 3.77 19.30
C ASP A 258 12.10 2.83 18.24
N ALA A 259 11.26 1.93 18.68
CA ALA A 259 10.42 1.12 17.80
C ALA A 259 9.01 1.03 18.37
N SER A 260 8.04 0.96 17.51
CA SER A 260 6.65 0.75 17.88
C SER A 260 6.03 -0.40 17.09
N LEU A 261 5.11 -1.09 17.75
CA LEU A 261 4.26 -2.11 17.16
C LEU A 261 2.81 -1.74 17.46
N GLY A 262 2.09 -1.41 16.42
CA GLY A 262 0.68 -1.06 16.49
C GLY A 262 -0.20 -2.13 15.86
N VAL A 263 -1.40 -2.32 16.39
CA VAL A 263 -2.47 -3.11 15.75
C VAL A 263 -3.75 -2.30 15.87
N ARG A 264 -4.35 -2.00 14.73
CA ARG A 264 -5.59 -1.20 14.64
C ARG A 264 -6.69 -2.01 14.01
N LEU A 265 -7.88 -2.00 14.60
CA LEU A 265 -9.09 -2.57 14.04
C LEU A 265 -9.95 -1.43 13.51
N ARG A 266 -9.99 -1.30 12.20
CA ARG A 266 -10.66 -0.24 11.45
C ARG A 266 -11.98 -0.74 10.90
N TYR A 267 -13.05 0.07 11.04
CA TYR A 267 -14.34 -0.20 10.45
C TYR A 267 -14.71 0.87 9.42
N GLU A 268 -14.80 0.50 8.15
CA GLU A 268 -15.15 1.40 7.06
C GLU A 268 -16.68 1.63 7.02
N ILE A 269 -17.13 2.72 7.65
CA ILE A 269 -18.53 3.18 7.55
C ILE A 269 -18.79 3.62 6.11
N ARG A 270 -17.87 4.42 5.58
CA ARG A 270 -17.69 4.75 4.17
C ARG A 270 -16.23 4.52 3.83
N ARG A 271 -15.90 4.40 2.55
CA ARG A 271 -14.51 4.22 2.15
C ARG A 271 -13.64 5.40 2.57
N GLU A 272 -14.22 6.61 2.51
CA GLU A 272 -13.55 7.87 2.87
C GLU A 272 -13.45 8.11 4.37
N PHE A 273 -14.24 7.40 5.19
CA PHE A 273 -14.31 7.62 6.65
C PHE A 273 -14.35 6.30 7.41
N ALA A 274 -13.32 6.03 8.17
CA ALA A 274 -13.15 4.81 8.92
C ALA A 274 -12.66 5.07 10.36
N PRO A 275 -13.54 5.02 11.36
CA PRO A 275 -13.12 4.99 12.76
C PRO A 275 -12.41 3.67 13.07
N TYR A 276 -11.51 3.74 14.06
CA TYR A 276 -10.79 2.56 14.53
C TYR A 276 -10.46 2.63 16.02
N ILE A 277 -10.18 1.46 16.56
CA ILE A 277 -9.62 1.26 17.89
C ILE A 277 -8.40 0.36 17.75
N GLY A 278 -7.42 0.50 18.61
CA GLY A 278 -6.22 -0.32 18.54
C GLY A 278 -5.35 -0.24 19.75
N PHE A 279 -4.24 -0.96 19.69
CA PHE A 279 -3.19 -0.95 20.67
C PHE A 279 -1.87 -0.59 20.01
N ASN A 280 -1.03 0.13 20.74
CA ASN A 280 0.30 0.48 20.31
C ASN A 280 1.30 0.22 21.45
N ALA A 281 2.33 -0.56 21.18
CA ALA A 281 3.43 -0.83 22.09
C ALA A 281 4.65 -0.05 21.60
N VAL A 282 5.12 0.89 22.39
CA VAL A 282 6.29 1.73 22.10
C VAL A 282 7.43 1.33 23.02
N GLN A 283 8.61 1.13 22.46
CA GLN A 283 9.84 0.83 23.17
C GLN A 283 10.93 1.77 22.75
N LYS A 284 11.58 2.42 23.71
CA LYS A 284 12.78 3.24 23.52
C LYS A 284 14.02 2.45 23.88
N TYR A 285 15.10 2.67 23.11
CA TYR A 285 16.34 1.91 23.24
C TYR A 285 17.54 2.81 23.53
N GLY A 286 18.64 2.21 23.99
CA GLY A 286 19.93 2.84 24.16
C GLY A 286 19.88 4.17 24.92
N LYS A 287 20.57 5.17 24.40
CA LYS A 287 20.63 6.52 24.99
C LYS A 287 19.29 7.25 24.98
N THR A 288 18.39 6.96 24.05
CA THR A 288 17.03 7.51 24.09
C THR A 288 16.28 7.07 25.32
N ALA A 289 16.43 5.80 25.73
CA ALA A 289 15.86 5.28 26.96
C ALA A 289 16.51 5.92 28.20
N ASP A 290 17.84 6.19 28.18
CA ASP A 290 18.53 6.88 29.27
C ASP A 290 18.03 8.32 29.45
N PHE A 291 17.89 9.08 28.37
CA PHE A 291 17.32 10.43 28.40
C PHE A 291 15.89 10.43 28.90
N SER A 292 15.07 9.50 28.42
CA SER A 292 13.69 9.38 28.90
C SER A 292 13.60 9.08 30.40
N ARG A 293 14.48 8.21 30.94
CA ARG A 293 14.55 7.93 32.38
C ARG A 293 14.98 9.15 33.18
N ALA A 294 15.94 9.91 32.67
CA ALA A 294 16.41 11.14 33.31
C ALA A 294 15.30 12.20 33.39
N GLU A 295 14.40 12.25 32.44
CA GLU A 295 13.23 13.13 32.41
C GLU A 295 12.00 12.54 33.15
N GLY A 296 12.13 11.37 33.79
CA GLY A 296 11.01 10.68 34.43
C GLY A 296 9.93 10.22 33.45
N ALA A 297 10.31 10.04 32.17
CA ALA A 297 9.43 9.52 31.14
C ALA A 297 9.59 7.99 30.99
N PRO A 298 8.52 7.28 30.61
CA PRO A 298 8.59 5.84 30.43
C PRO A 298 9.49 5.47 29.23
N THR A 299 10.21 4.37 29.34
CA THR A 299 10.99 3.79 28.25
C THR A 299 10.22 2.76 27.45
N HIS A 300 9.14 2.24 28.01
CA HIS A 300 8.16 1.37 27.35
C HIS A 300 6.77 1.84 27.74
N ASP A 301 5.87 1.81 26.78
CA ASP A 301 4.48 2.19 26.99
C ASP A 301 3.58 1.29 26.15
N PHE A 302 2.49 0.82 26.78
CA PHE A 302 1.43 0.12 26.08
C PHE A 302 0.20 1.01 26.08
N GLN A 303 -0.26 1.37 24.92
CA GLN A 303 -1.22 2.43 24.71
C GLN A 303 -2.47 1.88 24.03
N LEU A 304 -3.64 2.30 24.52
CA LEU A 304 -4.89 2.15 23.79
C LEU A 304 -5.05 3.36 22.88
N VAL A 305 -5.34 3.13 21.61
CA VAL A 305 -5.54 4.17 20.63
C VAL A 305 -6.97 4.12 20.09
N THR A 306 -7.57 5.29 19.94
CA THR A 306 -8.85 5.46 19.28
C THR A 306 -8.74 6.61 18.29
N GLY A 307 -9.21 6.44 17.08
CA GLY A 307 -9.02 7.45 16.05
C GLY A 307 -9.91 7.28 14.84
N VAL A 308 -9.63 8.12 13.86
CA VAL A 308 -10.30 8.09 12.57
C VAL A 308 -9.29 8.19 11.44
N ARG A 309 -9.55 7.49 10.36
CA ARG A 309 -8.87 7.62 9.08
C ARG A 309 -9.82 8.24 8.08
N ILE A 310 -9.34 9.27 7.38
CA ILE A 310 -10.15 10.03 6.41
C ILE A 310 -9.32 10.24 5.15
N TRP A 311 -9.94 10.10 3.97
CA TRP A 311 -9.29 10.44 2.72
C TRP A 311 -10.25 11.11 1.73
N PHE A 312 -9.68 11.98 0.88
CA PHE A 312 -10.38 12.73 -0.15
C PHE A 312 -9.62 12.72 -1.45
#